data_6635489fde4ff349bdfebf0c0c8be69d
#
_entry.id   6635489fde4ff349bdfebf0c0c8be69d
#
_cell.length_a   1.000
_cell.length_b   1.000
_cell.length_c   1.000
_cell.angle_alpha   90.00
_cell.angle_beta   90.00
_cell.angle_gamma   90.00
#
_symmetry.space_group_name_H-M   'P 1'
#
loop_
_entity.id
_entity.type
_entity.pdbx_description
1 polymer ?
#
loop_
_entity_poly.entity_id
_entity_poly.type
_entity_poly.pdbx_seq_one_letter_code
_entity_poly.pdbx_strand_id
1 'polypeptide(L)'
;MSLNRTDAEQFARVLTESLPYIQRFTGKTMVIKFGGNAMTDPELHESFARDVVLMKLVGMNPIVVHGGGPQIGKLLDRLGIESRFVGGMRVTDEETVDVVEMVLGASVNKEIVDSIHRNGGRAVGITGKDGELLRAKALSANNDAGGTEDIGLVGEVESVDTDILTMLASSDYIPIIAPVAGSIDAVSYTHLTLPTKA
;
A
#
# COMPACT_ATOMS: atom_id res chain seq x y z
N MET A 1 26.10 22.28 2.93
CA MET A 1 25.54 23.47 2.23
C MET A 1 25.36 24.57 3.26
N SER A 2 25.97 25.74 3.08
CA SER A 2 25.70 26.90 3.91
C SER A 2 24.50 27.65 3.32
N LEU A 3 23.40 27.70 4.07
CA LEU A 3 22.22 28.49 3.70
C LEU A 3 22.58 29.98 3.81
N ASN A 4 22.16 30.80 2.85
CA ASN A 4 22.20 32.25 3.03
C ASN A 4 21.09 32.68 4.02
N ARG A 5 21.17 33.92 4.52
CA ARG A 5 20.26 34.41 5.55
C ARG A 5 18.77 34.39 5.12
N THR A 6 18.49 34.75 3.86
CA THR A 6 17.13 34.80 3.32
C THR A 6 16.51 33.39 3.24
N ASP A 7 17.29 32.40 2.76
CA ASP A 7 16.85 31.02 2.71
C ASP A 7 16.60 30.46 4.12
N ALA A 8 17.48 30.76 5.08
CA ALA A 8 17.32 30.32 6.46
C ALA A 8 16.05 30.90 7.11
N GLU A 9 15.76 32.19 6.89
CA GLU A 9 14.53 32.82 7.37
C GLU A 9 13.27 32.22 6.72
N GLN A 10 13.33 31.88 5.43
CA GLN A 10 12.23 31.22 4.72
C GLN A 10 11.98 29.80 5.26
N PHE A 11 13.02 28.99 5.45
CA PHE A 11 12.89 27.65 6.04
C PHE A 11 12.31 27.72 7.47
N ALA A 12 12.80 28.63 8.31
CA ALA A 12 12.30 28.80 9.66
C ALA A 12 10.80 29.17 9.66
N ARG A 13 10.36 30.03 8.74
CA ARG A 13 8.96 30.40 8.59
C ARG A 13 8.10 29.19 8.21
N VAL A 14 8.49 28.42 7.18
CA VAL A 14 7.75 27.22 6.71
C VAL A 14 7.61 26.21 7.85
N LEU A 15 8.68 25.95 8.60
CA LEU A 15 8.63 25.03 9.76
C LEU A 15 7.70 25.55 10.86
N THR A 16 7.73 26.85 11.15
CA THR A 16 6.85 27.45 12.16
C THR A 16 5.39 27.40 11.73
N GLU A 17 5.08 27.68 10.47
CA GLU A 17 3.74 27.58 9.90
C GLU A 17 3.24 26.11 9.86
N SER A 18 4.13 25.14 9.77
CA SER A 18 3.80 23.69 9.82
C SER A 18 3.50 23.17 11.23
N LEU A 19 3.95 23.89 12.28
CA LEU A 19 3.86 23.42 13.67
C LEU A 19 2.43 23.04 14.13
N PRO A 20 1.36 23.83 13.83
CA PRO A 20 0.00 23.46 14.23
C PRO A 20 -0.47 22.13 13.61
N TYR A 21 -0.04 21.84 12.37
CA TYR A 21 -0.35 20.60 11.69
C TYR A 21 0.40 19.43 12.32
N ILE A 22 1.70 19.58 12.58
CA ILE A 22 2.51 18.59 13.27
C ILE A 22 1.88 18.25 14.61
N GLN A 23 1.57 19.24 15.45
CA GLN A 23 0.93 19.05 16.75
C GLN A 23 -0.43 18.34 16.65
N ARG A 24 -1.23 18.67 15.63
CA ARG A 24 -2.55 18.06 15.42
C ARG A 24 -2.45 16.56 15.07
N PHE A 25 -1.44 16.18 14.29
CA PHE A 25 -1.32 14.82 13.73
C PHE A 25 -0.29 13.96 14.45
N THR A 26 0.54 14.49 15.33
CA THR A 26 1.46 13.71 16.18
C THR A 26 0.68 12.64 16.95
N GLY A 27 1.18 11.40 16.93
CA GLY A 27 0.57 10.22 17.54
C GLY A 27 -0.64 9.65 16.78
N LYS A 28 -1.08 10.29 15.67
CA LYS A 28 -2.18 9.77 14.86
C LYS A 28 -1.71 8.75 13.85
N THR A 29 -2.51 7.69 13.67
CA THR A 29 -2.31 6.71 12.60
C THR A 29 -2.92 7.24 11.31
N MET A 30 -2.16 7.18 10.23
CA MET A 30 -2.57 7.60 8.90
C MET A 30 -2.36 6.47 7.90
N VAL A 31 -3.45 5.97 7.33
CA VAL A 31 -3.38 4.96 6.27
C VAL A 31 -3.26 5.65 4.93
N ILE A 32 -2.21 5.33 4.19
CA ILE A 32 -1.85 5.94 2.92
C ILE A 32 -1.94 4.89 1.83
N LYS A 33 -2.78 5.12 0.82
CA LYS A 33 -2.82 4.27 -0.37
C LYS A 33 -1.76 4.74 -1.37
N PHE A 34 -0.82 3.86 -1.70
CA PHE A 34 0.22 4.11 -2.70
C PHE A 34 -0.05 3.29 -3.97
N GLY A 35 -0.21 3.97 -5.11
CA GLY A 35 -0.58 3.31 -6.36
C GLY A 35 -0.58 4.26 -7.56
N GLY A 36 -1.00 3.74 -8.70
CA GLY A 36 -1.07 4.50 -9.95
C GLY A 36 0.30 4.95 -10.46
N ASN A 37 0.36 6.13 -11.06
CA ASN A 37 1.57 6.68 -11.68
C ASN A 37 2.73 6.87 -10.69
N ALA A 38 2.44 7.12 -9.41
CA ALA A 38 3.47 7.27 -8.39
C ALA A 38 4.32 6.01 -8.16
N MET A 39 3.82 4.85 -8.59
CA MET A 39 4.57 3.58 -8.49
C MET A 39 5.45 3.30 -9.72
N THR A 40 5.22 3.99 -10.83
CA THR A 40 5.92 3.75 -12.10
C THR A 40 6.91 4.87 -12.44
N ASP A 41 6.74 6.04 -11.82
CA ASP A 41 7.63 7.18 -11.95
C ASP A 41 8.67 7.17 -10.81
N PRO A 42 9.99 7.06 -11.13
CA PRO A 42 11.04 6.98 -10.12
C PRO A 42 11.14 8.21 -9.22
N GLU A 43 10.87 9.42 -9.74
CA GLU A 43 10.96 10.66 -8.95
C GLU A 43 9.80 10.74 -7.95
N LEU A 44 8.58 10.38 -8.39
CA LEU A 44 7.42 10.33 -7.52
C LEU A 44 7.55 9.25 -6.46
N HIS A 45 8.10 8.08 -6.81
CA HIS A 45 8.37 6.99 -5.88
C HIS A 45 9.34 7.42 -4.77
N GLU A 46 10.43 8.09 -5.15
CA GLU A 46 11.44 8.58 -4.20
C GLU A 46 10.90 9.72 -3.33
N SER A 47 10.11 10.64 -3.91
CA SER A 47 9.44 11.71 -3.16
C SER A 47 8.47 11.16 -2.13
N PHE A 48 7.67 10.16 -2.53
CA PHE A 48 6.74 9.48 -1.63
C PHE A 48 7.46 8.86 -0.42
N ALA A 49 8.57 8.17 -0.65
CA ALA A 49 9.33 7.57 0.44
C ALA A 49 9.85 8.62 1.44
N ARG A 50 10.35 9.75 0.95
CA ARG A 50 10.78 10.89 1.81
C ARG A 50 9.63 11.47 2.62
N ASP A 51 8.45 11.64 2.01
CA ASP A 51 7.27 12.17 2.68
C ASP A 51 6.81 11.25 3.80
N VAL A 52 6.77 9.94 3.56
CA VAL A 52 6.41 8.93 4.57
C VAL A 52 7.41 8.90 5.73
N VAL A 53 8.71 9.00 5.43
CA VAL A 53 9.77 9.10 6.46
C VAL A 53 9.60 10.39 7.26
N LEU A 54 9.34 11.52 6.61
CA LEU A 54 9.10 12.78 7.29
C LEU A 54 7.89 12.68 8.23
N MET A 55 6.78 12.09 7.79
CA MET A 55 5.60 11.86 8.64
C MET A 55 5.98 11.07 9.90
N LYS A 56 6.77 10.02 9.78
CA LYS A 56 7.22 9.23 10.92
C LYS A 56 8.12 10.04 11.85
N LEU A 57 9.06 10.82 11.31
CA LEU A 57 9.99 11.66 12.08
C LEU A 57 9.27 12.76 12.88
N VAL A 58 8.17 13.31 12.38
CA VAL A 58 7.37 14.30 13.11
C VAL A 58 6.34 13.66 14.06
N GLY A 59 6.45 12.36 14.32
CA GLY A 59 5.67 11.66 15.34
C GLY A 59 4.31 11.13 14.87
N MET A 60 4.02 11.10 13.58
CA MET A 60 2.86 10.41 13.03
C MET A 60 3.14 8.90 12.90
N ASN A 61 2.08 8.10 12.79
CA ASN A 61 2.17 6.66 12.52
C ASN A 61 1.64 6.34 11.11
N PRO A 62 2.45 6.53 10.05
CA PRO A 62 2.04 6.18 8.70
C PRO A 62 1.98 4.67 8.52
N ILE A 63 0.94 4.19 7.85
CA ILE A 63 0.75 2.82 7.36
C ILE A 63 0.53 2.93 5.86
N VAL A 64 1.36 2.26 5.07
CA VAL A 64 1.25 2.29 3.60
C VAL A 64 0.57 1.01 3.13
N VAL A 65 -0.51 1.17 2.34
CA VAL A 65 -1.14 0.07 1.59
C VAL A 65 -0.89 0.34 0.11
N HIS A 66 -0.22 -0.59 -0.58
CA HIS A 66 0.17 -0.36 -1.96
C HIS A 66 -0.59 -1.21 -2.97
N GLY A 67 -0.65 -0.76 -4.21
CA GLY A 67 -1.07 -1.54 -5.36
C GLY A 67 0.11 -2.15 -6.11
N GLY A 68 -0.08 -2.49 -7.39
CA GLY A 68 0.96 -3.06 -8.26
C GLY A 68 0.42 -3.54 -9.60
N GLY A 69 -0.73 -3.01 -10.04
CA GLY A 69 -1.38 -3.44 -11.28
C GLY A 69 -0.46 -3.47 -12.51
N PRO A 70 0.33 -2.43 -12.79
CA PRO A 70 1.28 -2.43 -13.91
C PRO A 70 2.35 -3.52 -13.79
N GLN A 71 2.89 -3.75 -12.61
CA GLN A 71 3.91 -4.75 -12.35
C GLN A 71 3.35 -6.17 -12.51
N ILE A 72 2.12 -6.40 -12.01
CA ILE A 72 1.39 -7.66 -12.22
C ILE A 72 1.20 -7.91 -13.72
N GLY A 73 0.63 -6.93 -14.45
CA GLY A 73 0.42 -7.06 -15.91
C GLY A 73 1.69 -7.42 -16.64
N LYS A 74 2.78 -6.70 -16.37
CA LYS A 74 4.10 -6.97 -16.99
C LYS A 74 4.61 -8.41 -16.72
N LEU A 75 4.37 -8.97 -15.54
CA LEU A 75 4.79 -10.34 -15.27
C LEU A 75 3.88 -11.36 -15.94
N LEU A 76 2.54 -11.16 -15.91
CA LEU A 76 1.59 -12.03 -16.60
C LEU A 76 1.87 -12.07 -18.10
N ASP A 77 2.12 -10.92 -18.74
CA ASP A 77 2.48 -10.85 -20.18
C ASP A 77 3.75 -11.66 -20.49
N ARG A 78 4.76 -11.60 -19.62
CA ARG A 78 6.01 -12.39 -19.77
C ARG A 78 5.79 -13.91 -19.61
N LEU A 79 4.78 -14.30 -18.83
CA LEU A 79 4.40 -15.69 -18.63
C LEU A 79 3.42 -16.21 -19.69
N GLY A 80 2.90 -15.30 -20.56
CA GLY A 80 1.89 -15.63 -21.56
C GLY A 80 0.49 -15.84 -21.01
N ILE A 81 0.21 -15.31 -19.80
CA ILE A 81 -1.08 -15.38 -19.13
C ILE A 81 -1.90 -14.14 -19.51
N GLU A 82 -3.06 -14.36 -20.14
CA GLU A 82 -3.95 -13.27 -20.52
C GLU A 82 -4.63 -12.63 -19.32
N SER A 83 -4.66 -11.29 -19.31
CA SER A 83 -5.36 -10.51 -18.29
C SER A 83 -6.74 -10.09 -18.78
N ARG A 84 -7.78 -10.50 -18.06
CA ARG A 84 -9.18 -10.05 -18.29
C ARG A 84 -9.62 -9.16 -17.12
N PHE A 85 -10.43 -8.14 -17.42
CA PHE A 85 -10.97 -7.21 -16.42
C PHE A 85 -12.49 -7.13 -16.52
N VAL A 86 -13.15 -7.05 -15.37
CA VAL A 86 -14.59 -6.85 -15.22
C VAL A 86 -14.83 -5.76 -14.19
N GLY A 87 -15.52 -4.69 -14.55
CA GLY A 87 -15.75 -3.56 -13.65
C GLY A 87 -14.46 -2.92 -13.09
N GLY A 88 -13.35 -2.97 -13.86
CA GLY A 88 -12.04 -2.48 -13.42
C GLY A 88 -11.26 -3.43 -12.50
N MET A 89 -11.81 -4.59 -12.16
CA MET A 89 -11.16 -5.63 -11.37
C MET A 89 -10.61 -6.73 -12.30
N ARG A 90 -9.41 -7.21 -12.01
CA ARG A 90 -8.79 -8.32 -12.76
C ARG A 90 -9.50 -9.61 -12.40
N VAL A 91 -9.97 -10.35 -13.40
CA VAL A 91 -10.39 -11.73 -13.19
C VAL A 91 -9.17 -12.55 -12.79
N THR A 92 -9.25 -13.22 -11.66
CA THR A 92 -8.08 -13.82 -11.01
C THR A 92 -8.37 -15.29 -10.72
N ASP A 93 -7.83 -16.18 -11.54
CA ASP A 93 -7.82 -17.64 -11.30
C ASP A 93 -6.65 -18.05 -10.39
N GLU A 94 -6.51 -19.35 -10.14
CA GLU A 94 -5.46 -19.89 -9.26
C GLU A 94 -4.04 -19.58 -9.75
N GLU A 95 -3.80 -19.65 -11.06
CA GLU A 95 -2.49 -19.33 -11.64
C GLU A 95 -2.19 -17.84 -11.54
N THR A 96 -3.20 -17.01 -11.80
CA THR A 96 -3.07 -15.56 -11.70
C THR A 96 -2.88 -15.09 -10.26
N VAL A 97 -3.55 -15.69 -9.26
CA VAL A 97 -3.40 -15.27 -7.85
C VAL A 97 -2.00 -15.51 -7.33
N ASP A 98 -1.35 -16.61 -7.72
CA ASP A 98 0.03 -16.89 -7.33
C ASP A 98 0.98 -15.83 -7.87
N VAL A 99 0.81 -15.43 -9.14
CA VAL A 99 1.61 -14.36 -9.75
C VAL A 99 1.36 -13.03 -9.04
N VAL A 100 0.10 -12.70 -8.73
CA VAL A 100 -0.26 -11.47 -8.02
C VAL A 100 0.37 -11.44 -6.63
N GLU A 101 0.30 -12.54 -5.89
CA GLU A 101 0.90 -12.66 -4.56
C GLU A 101 2.42 -12.49 -4.59
N MET A 102 3.10 -13.15 -5.53
CA MET A 102 4.56 -12.99 -5.71
C MET A 102 4.95 -11.55 -6.06
N VAL A 103 4.23 -10.91 -6.97
CA VAL A 103 4.53 -9.52 -7.38
C VAL A 103 4.28 -8.56 -6.25
N LEU A 104 3.11 -8.63 -5.61
CA LEU A 104 2.74 -7.69 -4.55
C LEU A 104 3.56 -7.93 -3.28
N GLY A 105 3.62 -9.17 -2.79
CA GLY A 105 4.26 -9.50 -1.51
C GLY A 105 5.78 -9.46 -1.55
N ALA A 106 6.39 -9.83 -2.68
CA ALA A 106 7.85 -9.90 -2.80
C ALA A 106 8.45 -8.72 -3.56
N SER A 107 8.06 -8.48 -4.83
CA SER A 107 8.72 -7.46 -5.65
C SER A 107 8.35 -6.05 -5.21
N VAL A 108 7.11 -5.65 -5.42
CA VAL A 108 6.64 -4.27 -5.18
C VAL A 108 6.79 -3.87 -3.72
N ASN A 109 6.38 -4.75 -2.80
CA ASN A 109 6.47 -4.49 -1.37
C ASN A 109 7.91 -4.19 -0.94
N LYS A 110 8.89 -4.99 -1.38
CA LYS A 110 10.28 -4.83 -0.99
C LYS A 110 10.96 -3.63 -1.65
N GLU A 111 10.56 -3.25 -2.87
CA GLU A 111 11.02 -2.01 -3.50
C GLU A 111 10.63 -0.77 -2.68
N ILE A 112 9.40 -0.74 -2.15
CA ILE A 112 8.93 0.36 -1.28
C ILE A 112 9.71 0.37 0.05
N VAL A 113 9.87 -0.80 0.67
CA VAL A 113 10.65 -0.95 1.90
C VAL A 113 12.07 -0.43 1.72
N ASP A 114 12.75 -0.83 0.64
CA ASP A 114 14.11 -0.39 0.34
C ASP A 114 14.18 1.13 0.09
N SER A 115 13.19 1.70 -0.59
CA SER A 115 13.14 3.15 -0.81
C SER A 115 13.02 3.92 0.50
N ILE A 116 12.18 3.46 1.43
CA ILE A 116 12.06 4.05 2.76
C ILE A 116 13.38 3.92 3.55
N HIS A 117 14.04 2.76 3.49
CA HIS A 117 15.35 2.57 4.14
C HIS A 117 16.43 3.50 3.59
N ARG A 118 16.49 3.68 2.26
CA ARG A 118 17.43 4.63 1.61
C ARG A 118 17.21 6.07 2.07
N ASN A 119 16.00 6.42 2.45
CA ASN A 119 15.64 7.74 2.98
C ASN A 119 15.73 7.84 4.51
N GLY A 120 16.35 6.85 5.17
CA GLY A 120 16.61 6.86 6.61
C GLY A 120 15.44 6.43 7.49
N GLY A 121 14.33 5.96 6.91
CA GLY A 121 13.22 5.37 7.65
C GLY A 121 13.46 3.91 8.00
N ARG A 122 12.61 3.35 8.86
CA ARG A 122 12.58 1.93 9.22
C ARG A 122 11.24 1.35 8.79
N ALA A 123 11.23 0.46 7.80
CA ALA A 123 10.02 -0.14 7.27
C ALA A 123 10.02 -1.66 7.38
N VAL A 124 8.84 -2.24 7.51
CA VAL A 124 8.60 -3.68 7.43
C VAL A 124 7.51 -3.94 6.40
N GLY A 125 7.83 -4.77 5.41
CA GLY A 125 6.86 -5.19 4.40
C GLY A 125 6.17 -6.48 4.83
N ILE A 126 4.85 -6.41 4.84
CA ILE A 126 3.93 -7.52 5.16
C ILE A 126 2.83 -7.62 4.12
N THR A 127 2.14 -8.73 4.12
CA THR A 127 0.88 -8.94 3.39
C THR A 127 -0.30 -8.95 4.36
N GLY A 128 -1.51 -8.98 3.87
CA GLY A 128 -2.68 -9.14 4.74
C GLY A 128 -2.78 -10.52 5.40
N LYS A 129 -1.98 -11.52 4.93
CA LYS A 129 -1.91 -12.85 5.56
C LYS A 129 -1.07 -12.85 6.84
N ASP A 130 -0.07 -11.94 6.91
CA ASP A 130 0.85 -11.89 8.06
C ASP A 130 0.12 -11.43 9.32
N GLY A 131 0.22 -12.22 10.38
CA GLY A 131 -0.48 -11.98 11.64
C GLY A 131 -2.00 -11.99 11.49
N GLU A 132 -2.54 -12.63 10.45
CA GLU A 132 -3.98 -12.63 10.13
C GLU A 132 -4.58 -11.22 9.98
N LEU A 133 -3.74 -10.25 9.57
CA LEU A 133 -4.10 -8.83 9.47
C LEU A 133 -5.37 -8.58 8.67
N LEU A 134 -5.55 -9.28 7.53
CA LEU A 134 -6.72 -9.14 6.66
C LEU A 134 -7.34 -10.51 6.39
N ARG A 135 -8.61 -10.65 6.72
CA ARG A 135 -9.45 -11.75 6.25
C ARG A 135 -10.40 -11.23 5.18
N ALA A 136 -10.55 -12.02 4.13
CA ALA A 136 -11.38 -11.69 2.99
C ALA A 136 -12.37 -12.82 2.68
N LYS A 137 -13.48 -12.45 2.07
CA LYS A 137 -14.44 -13.35 1.45
C LYS A 137 -14.53 -13.05 -0.05
N ALA A 138 -15.04 -14.00 -0.83
CA ALA A 138 -15.19 -13.84 -2.27
C ALA A 138 -16.04 -12.61 -2.62
N LEU A 139 -15.58 -11.85 -3.62
CA LEU A 139 -16.30 -10.72 -4.21
C LEU A 139 -16.78 -11.09 -5.62
N SER A 140 -18.03 -10.78 -5.90
CA SER A 140 -18.58 -10.87 -7.27
C SER A 140 -18.69 -9.46 -7.88
N ALA A 141 -18.26 -9.30 -9.12
CA ALA A 141 -18.37 -8.02 -9.81
C ALA A 141 -19.68 -7.88 -10.57
N ASN A 142 -20.24 -6.66 -10.61
CA ASN A 142 -21.32 -6.33 -11.53
C ASN A 142 -20.74 -6.14 -12.93
N ASN A 143 -21.32 -6.80 -13.92
CA ASN A 143 -20.98 -6.59 -15.32
C ASN A 143 -21.77 -5.39 -15.92
N ASP A 144 -21.32 -4.91 -17.09
CA ASP A 144 -21.93 -3.76 -17.77
C ASP A 144 -23.41 -4.00 -18.20
N ALA A 145 -23.86 -5.26 -18.20
CA ALA A 145 -25.23 -5.66 -18.49
C ALA A 145 -26.15 -5.70 -17.25
N GLY A 146 -25.63 -5.35 -16.07
CA GLY A 146 -26.37 -5.32 -14.81
C GLY A 146 -26.51 -6.69 -14.13
N GLY A 147 -25.79 -7.70 -14.60
CA GLY A 147 -25.67 -9.02 -13.96
C GLY A 147 -24.45 -9.12 -13.06
N THR A 148 -24.41 -10.15 -12.21
CA THR A 148 -23.24 -10.49 -11.40
C THR A 148 -22.35 -11.46 -12.16
N GLU A 149 -21.05 -11.20 -12.22
CA GLU A 149 -20.05 -12.05 -12.85
C GLU A 149 -19.04 -12.55 -11.80
N ASP A 150 -18.71 -13.83 -11.88
CA ASP A 150 -17.62 -14.39 -11.08
C ASP A 150 -16.27 -13.88 -11.61
N ILE A 151 -15.52 -13.27 -10.75
CA ILE A 151 -14.19 -12.73 -11.03
C ILE A 151 -13.06 -13.53 -10.37
N GLY A 152 -13.39 -14.73 -9.88
CA GLY A 152 -12.44 -15.66 -9.27
C GLY A 152 -11.97 -15.20 -7.88
N LEU A 153 -10.67 -15.29 -7.65
CA LEU A 153 -10.03 -15.07 -6.35
C LEU A 153 -9.83 -13.57 -6.04
N VAL A 154 -10.87 -12.79 -6.26
CA VAL A 154 -10.97 -11.38 -5.84
C VAL A 154 -11.84 -11.31 -4.59
N GLY A 155 -11.37 -10.60 -3.57
CA GLY A 155 -12.04 -10.55 -2.28
C GLY A 155 -12.42 -9.16 -1.81
N GLU A 156 -13.39 -9.09 -0.93
CA GLU A 156 -13.63 -7.92 -0.08
C GLU A 156 -13.18 -8.23 1.36
N VAL A 157 -12.69 -7.21 2.04
CA VAL A 157 -12.24 -7.34 3.43
C VAL A 157 -13.45 -7.62 4.33
N GLU A 158 -13.40 -8.74 5.05
CA GLU A 158 -14.41 -9.14 6.04
C GLU A 158 -14.04 -8.69 7.45
N SER A 159 -12.76 -8.86 7.82
CA SER A 159 -12.25 -8.41 9.13
C SER A 159 -10.78 -8.00 9.04
N VAL A 160 -10.38 -7.16 10.00
CA VAL A 160 -9.01 -6.67 10.14
C VAL A 160 -8.56 -6.88 11.58
N ASP A 161 -7.44 -7.59 11.78
CA ASP A 161 -6.76 -7.67 13.06
C ASP A 161 -5.58 -6.70 13.06
N THR A 162 -5.60 -5.73 13.95
CA THR A 162 -4.59 -4.65 13.98
C THR A 162 -3.44 -4.88 14.94
N ASP A 163 -3.33 -6.04 15.58
CA ASP A 163 -2.31 -6.31 16.61
C ASP A 163 -0.89 -6.18 16.06
N ILE A 164 -0.63 -6.74 14.87
CA ILE A 164 0.67 -6.62 14.21
C ILE A 164 1.02 -5.17 13.88
N LEU A 165 0.04 -4.36 13.46
CA LEU A 165 0.25 -2.94 13.15
C LEU A 165 0.56 -2.13 14.42
N THR A 166 -0.12 -2.43 15.51
CA THR A 166 0.12 -1.81 16.82
C THR A 166 1.52 -2.14 17.33
N MET A 167 1.95 -3.38 17.21
CA MET A 167 3.30 -3.81 17.57
C MET A 167 4.37 -3.09 16.74
N LEU A 168 4.20 -3.02 15.42
CA LEU A 168 5.15 -2.36 14.52
C LEU A 168 5.23 -0.85 14.78
N ALA A 169 4.08 -0.20 14.98
CA ALA A 169 4.04 1.24 15.30
C ALA A 169 4.76 1.56 16.61
N SER A 170 4.60 0.72 17.64
CA SER A 170 5.26 0.88 18.94
C SER A 170 6.78 0.65 18.88
N SER A 171 7.25 -0.10 17.88
CA SER A 171 8.66 -0.43 17.64
C SER A 171 9.33 0.50 16.62
N ASP A 172 8.71 1.62 16.28
CA ASP A 172 9.20 2.64 15.35
C ASP A 172 9.35 2.16 13.90
N TYR A 173 8.61 1.12 13.49
CA TYR A 173 8.55 0.69 12.10
C TYR A 173 7.37 1.31 11.36
N ILE A 174 7.56 1.46 10.04
CA ILE A 174 6.52 1.85 9.09
C ILE A 174 6.02 0.57 8.41
N PRO A 175 4.76 0.15 8.64
CA PRO A 175 4.19 -1.02 7.96
C PRO A 175 3.91 -0.71 6.49
N ILE A 176 4.37 -1.59 5.59
CA ILE A 176 4.10 -1.55 4.15
C ILE A 176 3.29 -2.79 3.81
N ILE A 177 2.02 -2.62 3.46
CA ILE A 177 1.06 -3.70 3.34
C ILE A 177 0.74 -3.98 1.87
N ALA A 178 1.02 -5.20 1.43
CA ALA A 178 0.51 -5.73 0.18
C ALA A 178 -0.94 -6.23 0.39
N PRO A 179 -1.90 -5.83 -0.46
CA PRO A 179 -3.32 -6.17 -0.28
C PRO A 179 -3.60 -7.60 -0.79
N VAL A 180 -3.02 -8.58 -0.14
CA VAL A 180 -3.26 -10.01 -0.32
C VAL A 180 -3.76 -10.55 1.01
N ALA A 181 -4.93 -11.16 1.04
CA ALA A 181 -5.55 -11.67 2.25
C ALA A 181 -5.78 -13.18 2.17
N GLY A 182 -5.90 -13.81 3.34
CA GLY A 182 -6.40 -15.18 3.46
C GLY A 182 -7.91 -15.20 3.74
N SER A 183 -8.55 -16.33 3.43
CA SER A 183 -9.88 -16.67 3.93
C SER A 183 -9.80 -17.68 5.08
N ILE A 184 -10.96 -17.98 5.70
CA ILE A 184 -11.09 -19.06 6.67
C ILE A 184 -10.75 -20.43 6.05
N ASP A 185 -11.02 -20.59 4.75
CA ASP A 185 -10.78 -21.83 3.99
C ASP A 185 -9.36 -21.91 3.39
N ALA A 186 -8.43 -21.08 3.86
CA ALA A 186 -7.04 -20.97 3.39
C ALA A 186 -6.88 -20.58 1.90
N VAL A 187 -7.88 -19.96 1.30
CA VAL A 187 -7.82 -19.42 -0.06
C VAL A 187 -7.20 -18.03 -0.04
N SER A 188 -6.34 -17.72 -1.00
CA SER A 188 -5.76 -16.38 -1.19
C SER A 188 -6.71 -15.49 -1.98
N TYR A 189 -6.94 -14.28 -1.47
CA TYR A 189 -7.69 -13.25 -2.18
C TYR A 189 -6.83 -12.03 -2.44
N THR A 190 -6.98 -11.46 -3.64
CA THR A 190 -6.31 -10.24 -4.07
C THR A 190 -7.32 -9.13 -4.37
N HIS A 191 -6.83 -7.95 -4.72
CA HIS A 191 -7.67 -6.79 -5.09
C HIS A 191 -8.65 -6.36 -3.99
N LEU A 192 -8.18 -6.36 -2.75
CA LEU A 192 -8.97 -5.87 -1.63
C LEU A 192 -9.30 -4.40 -1.87
N THR A 193 -10.53 -4.13 -2.32
CA THR A 193 -11.01 -2.76 -2.43
C THR A 193 -11.25 -2.23 -1.03
N LEU A 194 -10.36 -1.36 -0.57
CA LEU A 194 -10.69 -0.49 0.55
C LEU A 194 -11.81 0.44 0.06
N PRO A 195 -12.97 0.51 0.75
CA PRO A 195 -14.02 1.44 0.37
C PRO A 195 -13.47 2.86 0.46
N THR A 196 -13.19 3.47 -0.68
CA THR A 196 -12.92 4.90 -0.77
C THR A 196 -14.25 5.62 -0.61
N LYS A 197 -14.60 5.97 0.62
CA LYS A 197 -15.59 7.05 0.80
C LYS A 197 -14.87 8.36 0.44
N ALA A 198 -15.29 8.94 -0.67
CA ALA A 198 -15.01 10.33 -1.00
C ALA A 198 -15.62 11.26 0.05
#